data_249a39f387d7fbda9797da4f7a1cd445
#
_entry.id   249a39f387d7fbda9797da4f7a1cd445
#
_cell.length_a   1.000
_cell.length_b   1.000
_cell.length_c   1.000
_cell.angle_alpha   90.00
_cell.angle_beta   90.00
_cell.angle_gamma   90.00
#
_symmetry.space_group_name_H-M   'P 1'
#
loop_
_entity.id
_entity.type
_entity.pdbx_description
1 polymer ?
#
loop_
_entity_poly.entity_id
_entity_poly.type
_entity_poly.pdbx_seq_one_letter_code
_entity_poly.pdbx_strand_id
1 'polypeptide(L)'
;MGGKTFYHFLPQQRLSIFMPGETMSATKQKITLWEFFQSLGKTFMLPVALLSFCGIMMGIGSSLSSHDVITLIPFLGNSVLQLIFMWMSKVGSFAFSYLPVMFAIAIPLGMARENKGVAAFSGFVGFAVMNLAVNFWLNAKGILPSTDAAVLKANNIQNIIGIQSIDTGILGAVIVGIIVFYLHERFNTIRLPDALAFFGGTRFVPIITTLVMGLVGLAIPLIWPWFAAAITGLGWVINGAGEFGPMIFGTGERLLLPFGLQHILVAIIRFTDAGGTMDVCGHSVSGALTIFQAQLSCPTSAGFSESATRFLSQGKMPAFLGGLPGAALAMYHCARPENRHKIKGLLISGVVACVVGGTTEPIEFLFLFVAPMLYVIHALLTGLGFTVMAVLGVTIGNTDGNVIDFVVFGILHGLSTKWYFVPVVAAIWFVGYYVIFRFAIARFNIKTPGRDLDTTTVEKNISATVGKSGYNTPAILAALGGMDNIASLDNCLTRLRLTINDMSLVDDAALKANRVIGVVHLNEHSLQVVIGPQVQSVKDEMASMMATVPG
;
A
#
# COMPACT_ATOMS: atom_id res chain seq x y z
N MET A 1 42.42 -66.38 -51.16
CA MET A 1 41.55 -66.38 -50.01
C MET A 1 41.45 -64.96 -49.48
N GLY A 2 40.57 -64.23 -49.79
CA GLY A 2 39.45 -63.57 -49.44
C GLY A 2 39.72 -62.37 -48.46
N GLY A 3 39.91 -61.17 -49.00
CA GLY A 3 39.94 -59.94 -48.22
C GLY A 3 38.98 -58.92 -48.81
N LYS A 4 37.88 -58.61 -48.11
CA LYS A 4 36.88 -57.64 -48.52
C LYS A 4 37.30 -56.24 -48.12
N THR A 5 37.37 -55.37 -49.09
CA THR A 5 37.55 -53.92 -48.97
C THR A 5 36.25 -53.28 -48.49
N PHE A 6 36.31 -52.54 -47.36
CA PHE A 6 35.23 -51.67 -46.89
C PHE A 6 35.50 -50.21 -47.29
N TYR A 7 34.67 -49.67 -48.15
CA TYR A 7 34.61 -48.22 -48.41
C TYR A 7 33.84 -47.50 -47.28
N HIS A 8 34.53 -46.59 -46.57
CA HIS A 8 33.94 -45.66 -45.69
C HIS A 8 33.37 -44.46 -46.46
N PHE A 9 32.06 -44.30 -46.41
CA PHE A 9 31.35 -43.06 -46.77
C PHE A 9 31.60 -42.02 -45.71
N LEU A 10 32.21 -40.88 -46.05
CA LEU A 10 32.25 -39.67 -45.24
C LEU A 10 31.02 -38.82 -45.57
N PRO A 11 30.23 -38.34 -44.58
CA PRO A 11 29.19 -37.38 -44.86
C PRO A 11 29.82 -35.97 -45.00
N GLN A 12 29.45 -35.30 -46.09
CA GLN A 12 29.76 -33.88 -46.32
C GLN A 12 29.16 -33.02 -45.18
N GLN A 13 30.03 -32.46 -44.36
CA GLN A 13 29.67 -31.34 -43.48
C GLN A 13 29.42 -30.10 -44.34
N ARG A 14 28.15 -29.68 -44.45
CA ARG A 14 27.81 -28.33 -44.86
C ARG A 14 28.34 -27.35 -43.82
N LEU A 15 29.28 -26.51 -44.16
CA LEU A 15 29.60 -25.29 -43.44
C LEU A 15 28.37 -24.38 -43.50
N SER A 16 27.56 -24.37 -42.44
CA SER A 16 26.62 -23.29 -42.19
C SER A 16 27.43 -22.08 -41.68
N ILE A 17 27.54 -21.09 -42.54
CA ILE A 17 28.04 -19.76 -42.19
C ILE A 17 27.10 -19.24 -41.08
N PHE A 18 27.61 -19.15 -39.84
CA PHE A 18 26.97 -18.50 -38.75
C PHE A 18 26.86 -17.01 -39.09
N MET A 19 25.71 -16.59 -39.58
CA MET A 19 25.35 -15.17 -39.50
C MET A 19 25.13 -14.85 -38.00
N PRO A 20 25.71 -13.78 -37.46
CA PRO A 20 25.42 -13.37 -36.11
C PRO A 20 23.94 -13.03 -36.05
N GLY A 21 23.19 -13.84 -35.32
CA GLY A 21 21.79 -13.61 -35.06
C GLY A 21 21.59 -12.20 -34.48
N GLU A 22 20.67 -11.47 -35.06
CA GLU A 22 20.12 -10.25 -34.51
C GLU A 22 19.76 -10.54 -33.05
N THR A 23 20.52 -9.96 -32.15
CA THR A 23 20.11 -9.85 -30.74
C THR A 23 18.79 -9.09 -30.76
N MET A 24 17.70 -9.79 -30.54
CA MET A 24 16.42 -9.15 -30.18
C MET A 24 16.71 -8.26 -28.99
N SER A 25 16.96 -7.00 -29.27
CA SER A 25 16.96 -5.93 -28.29
C SER A 25 15.55 -5.91 -27.72
N ALA A 26 15.37 -6.52 -26.55
CA ALA A 26 14.15 -6.34 -25.78
C ALA A 26 13.97 -4.83 -25.62
N THR A 27 13.06 -4.28 -26.37
CA THR A 27 12.71 -2.85 -26.34
C THR A 27 12.31 -2.56 -24.90
N LYS A 28 13.16 -1.84 -24.15
CA LYS A 28 12.84 -1.39 -22.81
C LYS A 28 11.57 -0.55 -22.90
N GLN A 29 10.43 -1.18 -22.65
CA GLN A 29 9.15 -0.47 -22.61
C GLN A 29 9.28 0.71 -21.65
N LYS A 30 9.04 1.92 -22.14
CA LYS A 30 9.00 3.14 -21.33
C LYS A 30 7.82 3.01 -20.39
N ILE A 31 8.08 2.93 -19.09
CA ILE A 31 7.05 2.98 -18.06
C ILE A 31 6.31 4.31 -18.24
N THR A 32 5.01 4.28 -18.41
CA THR A 32 4.19 5.50 -18.45
C THR A 32 4.21 6.17 -17.07
N LEU A 33 4.00 7.50 -17.03
CA LEU A 33 3.93 8.25 -15.77
C LEU A 33 2.87 7.65 -14.84
N TRP A 34 1.77 7.18 -15.40
CA TRP A 34 0.68 6.53 -14.68
C TRP A 34 1.10 5.20 -14.05
N GLU A 35 1.73 4.32 -14.80
CA GLU A 35 2.27 3.04 -14.31
C GLU A 35 3.34 3.26 -13.24
N PHE A 36 4.16 4.30 -13.39
CA PHE A 36 5.13 4.70 -12.37
C PHE A 36 4.47 5.02 -11.04
N PHE A 37 3.46 5.91 -11.01
CA PHE A 37 2.75 6.26 -9.79
C PHE A 37 1.99 5.07 -9.19
N GLN A 38 1.39 4.21 -10.01
CA GLN A 38 0.76 2.98 -9.52
C GLN A 38 1.76 2.02 -8.88
N SER A 39 2.94 1.85 -9.48
CA SER A 39 4.01 1.02 -8.91
C SER A 39 4.53 1.60 -7.61
N LEU A 40 4.75 2.91 -7.56
CA LEU A 40 5.17 3.62 -6.36
C LEU A 40 4.13 3.47 -5.24
N GLY A 41 2.85 3.71 -5.52
CA GLY A 41 1.76 3.51 -4.55
C GLY A 41 1.70 2.09 -3.99
N LYS A 42 1.96 1.08 -4.83
CA LYS A 42 2.02 -0.32 -4.39
C LYS A 42 3.14 -0.56 -3.37
N THR A 43 4.30 0.08 -3.53
CA THR A 43 5.43 -0.14 -2.61
C THR A 43 5.14 0.36 -1.20
N PHE A 44 4.21 1.31 -1.04
CA PHE A 44 3.80 1.84 0.26
C PHE A 44 3.02 0.84 1.11
N MET A 45 2.44 -0.19 0.49
CA MET A 45 1.62 -1.17 1.21
C MET A 45 2.40 -1.96 2.26
N LEU A 46 3.65 -2.33 1.99
CA LEU A 46 4.45 -3.12 2.92
C LEU A 46 4.77 -2.36 4.22
N PRO A 47 5.32 -1.14 4.19
CA PRO A 47 5.48 -0.32 5.39
C PRO A 47 4.16 -0.01 6.10
N VAL A 48 3.09 0.30 5.35
CA VAL A 48 1.78 0.64 5.92
C VAL A 48 1.14 -0.55 6.64
N ALA A 49 1.23 -1.77 6.09
CA ALA A 49 0.74 -2.97 6.76
C ALA A 49 1.47 -3.23 8.09
N LEU A 50 2.79 -3.01 8.12
CA LEU A 50 3.57 -3.11 9.34
C LEU A 50 3.18 -2.01 10.36
N LEU A 51 2.93 -0.78 9.89
CA LEU A 51 2.45 0.32 10.74
C LEU A 51 1.13 -0.03 11.44
N SER A 52 0.17 -0.62 10.72
CA SER A 52 -1.11 -1.04 11.29
C SER A 52 -0.92 -2.03 12.43
N PHE A 53 -0.12 -3.08 12.21
CA PHE A 53 0.18 -4.07 13.25
C PHE A 53 0.93 -3.47 14.44
N CYS A 54 1.97 -2.69 14.19
CA CYS A 54 2.74 -2.02 15.23
C CYS A 54 1.91 -0.98 16.00
N GLY A 55 1.00 -0.27 15.31
CA GLY A 55 0.04 0.63 15.92
C GLY A 55 -0.88 -0.08 16.90
N ILE A 56 -1.44 -1.23 16.51
CA ILE A 56 -2.28 -2.05 17.40
C ILE A 56 -1.47 -2.53 18.61
N MET A 57 -0.25 -3.06 18.42
CA MET A 57 0.61 -3.46 19.52
C MET A 57 0.88 -2.31 20.50
N MET A 58 1.26 -1.14 19.97
CA MET A 58 1.52 0.04 20.77
C MET A 58 0.25 0.52 21.48
N GLY A 59 -0.90 0.52 20.77
CA GLY A 59 -2.18 0.91 21.31
C GLY A 59 -2.63 0.02 22.48
N ILE A 60 -2.58 -1.31 22.31
CA ILE A 60 -2.89 -2.25 23.38
C ILE A 60 -1.95 -2.04 24.58
N GLY A 61 -0.63 -1.99 24.31
CA GLY A 61 0.38 -1.80 25.35
C GLY A 61 0.18 -0.51 26.14
N SER A 62 -0.02 0.61 25.45
CA SER A 62 -0.23 1.93 26.09
C SER A 62 -1.59 2.02 26.80
N SER A 63 -2.66 1.50 26.18
CA SER A 63 -4.01 1.54 26.77
C SER A 63 -4.10 0.72 28.05
N LEU A 64 -3.58 -0.53 28.05
CA LEU A 64 -3.62 -1.40 29.22
C LEU A 64 -2.61 -1.00 30.30
N SER A 65 -1.65 -0.12 29.99
CA SER A 65 -0.73 0.50 30.97
C SER A 65 -1.24 1.85 31.49
N SER A 66 -2.37 2.36 30.95
CA SER A 66 -2.90 3.65 31.39
C SER A 66 -3.43 3.60 32.81
N HIS A 67 -3.26 4.70 33.55
CA HIS A 67 -3.73 4.81 34.93
C HIS A 67 -5.24 4.57 35.05
N ASP A 68 -6.04 5.08 34.11
CA ASP A 68 -7.49 4.94 34.12
C ASP A 68 -7.94 3.49 33.99
N VAL A 69 -7.32 2.72 33.08
CA VAL A 69 -7.64 1.30 32.89
C VAL A 69 -7.20 0.47 34.08
N ILE A 70 -6.03 0.75 34.68
CA ILE A 70 -5.54 0.06 35.89
C ILE A 70 -6.49 0.33 37.08
N THR A 71 -7.01 1.54 37.20
CA THR A 71 -7.97 1.90 38.26
C THR A 71 -9.29 1.14 38.10
N LEU A 72 -9.76 0.93 36.86
CA LEU A 72 -10.96 0.16 36.57
C LEU A 72 -10.75 -1.35 36.75
N ILE A 73 -9.57 -1.85 36.41
CA ILE A 73 -9.22 -3.26 36.43
C ILE A 73 -7.87 -3.44 37.18
N PRO A 74 -7.87 -3.46 38.52
CA PRO A 74 -6.63 -3.48 39.33
C PRO A 74 -5.70 -4.65 39.03
N PHE A 75 -6.22 -5.78 38.54
CA PHE A 75 -5.43 -6.95 38.12
C PHE A 75 -4.39 -6.61 37.03
N LEU A 76 -4.71 -5.66 36.15
CA LEU A 76 -3.79 -5.22 35.09
C LEU A 76 -2.58 -4.45 35.66
N GLY A 77 -2.66 -3.95 36.88
CA GLY A 77 -1.54 -3.32 37.59
C GLY A 77 -0.44 -4.28 38.05
N ASN A 78 -0.59 -5.59 37.81
CA ASN A 78 0.44 -6.57 38.13
C ASN A 78 1.75 -6.25 37.39
N SER A 79 2.90 -6.27 38.10
CA SER A 79 4.20 -5.86 37.59
C SER A 79 4.65 -6.64 36.34
N VAL A 80 4.31 -7.92 36.26
CA VAL A 80 4.65 -8.76 35.09
C VAL A 80 3.81 -8.37 33.87
N LEU A 81 2.51 -8.15 34.07
CA LEU A 81 1.63 -7.68 32.99
C LEU A 81 2.05 -6.30 32.49
N GLN A 82 2.38 -5.37 33.39
CA GLN A 82 2.85 -4.04 33.02
C GLN A 82 4.16 -4.11 32.24
N LEU A 83 5.08 -5.01 32.58
CA LEU A 83 6.30 -5.22 31.81
C LEU A 83 5.99 -5.70 30.37
N ILE A 84 5.04 -6.61 30.22
CA ILE A 84 4.59 -7.07 28.89
C ILE A 84 3.96 -5.93 28.10
N PHE A 85 3.07 -5.15 28.70
CA PHE A 85 2.42 -4.02 28.03
C PHE A 85 3.41 -2.94 27.63
N MET A 86 4.37 -2.59 28.51
CA MET A 86 5.46 -1.66 28.17
C MET A 86 6.33 -2.20 27.02
N TRP A 87 6.62 -3.52 27.01
CA TRP A 87 7.34 -4.14 25.91
C TRP A 87 6.54 -4.07 24.60
N MET A 88 5.24 -4.36 24.61
CA MET A 88 4.36 -4.23 23.44
C MET A 88 4.35 -2.80 22.90
N SER A 89 4.22 -1.80 23.79
CA SER A 89 4.25 -0.39 23.41
C SER A 89 5.59 -0.01 22.78
N LYS A 90 6.71 -0.44 23.40
CA LYS A 90 8.06 -0.13 22.92
C LYS A 90 8.38 -0.79 21.58
N VAL A 91 8.03 -2.07 21.42
CA VAL A 91 8.22 -2.78 20.14
C VAL A 91 7.28 -2.23 19.07
N GLY A 92 6.03 -1.91 19.42
CA GLY A 92 5.09 -1.30 18.50
C GLY A 92 5.54 0.08 18.00
N SER A 93 6.27 0.85 18.78
CA SER A 93 6.79 2.16 18.36
C SER A 93 7.89 2.07 17.28
N PHE A 94 8.49 0.90 17.06
CA PHE A 94 9.57 0.69 16.07
C PHE A 94 9.20 1.17 14.67
N ALA A 95 8.04 0.77 14.17
CA ALA A 95 7.64 1.09 12.80
C ALA A 95 7.46 2.60 12.58
N PHE A 96 7.07 3.34 13.61
CA PHE A 96 6.92 4.79 13.53
C PHE A 96 8.27 5.50 13.58
N SER A 97 9.17 5.06 14.45
CA SER A 97 10.51 5.64 14.60
C SER A 97 11.40 5.46 13.36
N TYR A 98 11.26 4.32 12.66
CA TYR A 98 12.08 3.97 11.49
C TYR A 98 11.32 4.00 10.16
N LEU A 99 10.17 4.64 10.14
CA LEU A 99 9.30 4.70 8.97
C LEU A 99 10.01 5.20 7.71
N PRO A 100 10.79 6.30 7.72
CA PRO A 100 11.50 6.76 6.53
C PRO A 100 12.47 5.70 5.99
N VAL A 101 13.19 5.01 6.86
CA VAL A 101 14.11 3.91 6.45
C VAL A 101 13.35 2.79 5.74
N MET A 102 12.20 2.40 6.29
CA MET A 102 11.37 1.36 5.67
C MET A 102 10.90 1.75 4.27
N PHE A 103 10.52 3.01 4.06
CA PHE A 103 10.16 3.51 2.73
C PHE A 103 11.35 3.54 1.77
N ALA A 104 12.52 3.99 2.23
CA ALA A 104 13.73 4.00 1.42
C ALA A 104 14.14 2.60 0.92
N ILE A 105 13.85 1.55 1.71
CA ILE A 105 14.07 0.15 1.38
C ILE A 105 12.93 -0.39 0.49
N ALA A 106 11.67 -0.15 0.88
CA ALA A 106 10.51 -0.76 0.24
C ALA A 106 10.28 -0.27 -1.20
N ILE A 107 10.58 1.00 -1.49
CA ILE A 107 10.36 1.58 -2.82
C ILE A 107 11.22 0.88 -3.88
N PRO A 108 12.55 0.85 -3.78
CA PRO A 108 13.36 0.15 -4.78
C PRO A 108 13.12 -1.37 -4.77
N LEU A 109 12.84 -1.99 -3.60
CA LEU A 109 12.45 -3.40 -3.49
C LEU A 109 11.19 -3.72 -4.31
N GLY A 110 10.17 -2.89 -4.21
CA GLY A 110 8.87 -3.14 -4.85
C GLY A 110 8.85 -2.74 -6.33
N MET A 111 9.65 -1.73 -6.72
CA MET A 111 9.70 -1.24 -8.10
C MET A 111 10.69 -1.98 -8.97
N ALA A 112 11.80 -2.52 -8.43
CA ALA A 112 12.81 -3.25 -9.19
C ALA A 112 12.21 -4.51 -9.83
N ARG A 113 12.59 -4.75 -11.11
CA ARG A 113 12.15 -5.93 -11.86
C ARG A 113 12.93 -7.17 -11.44
N GLU A 114 14.26 -7.05 -11.34
CA GLU A 114 15.18 -8.13 -11.01
C GLU A 114 16.05 -7.75 -9.82
N ASN A 115 16.72 -8.71 -9.20
CA ASN A 115 17.68 -8.49 -8.11
C ASN A 115 17.13 -7.57 -6.98
N LYS A 116 15.87 -7.74 -6.61
CA LYS A 116 15.12 -6.90 -5.66
C LYS A 116 15.83 -6.73 -4.31
N GLY A 117 16.54 -7.75 -3.83
CA GLY A 117 17.34 -7.68 -2.61
C GLY A 117 18.49 -6.67 -2.69
N VAL A 118 19.16 -6.57 -3.86
CA VAL A 118 20.20 -5.57 -4.10
C VAL A 118 19.59 -4.15 -4.14
N ALA A 119 18.43 -4.00 -4.79
CA ALA A 119 17.71 -2.74 -4.81
C ALA A 119 17.34 -2.27 -3.39
N ALA A 120 16.81 -3.18 -2.55
CA ALA A 120 16.46 -2.92 -1.16
C ALA A 120 17.69 -2.50 -0.33
N PHE A 121 18.79 -3.26 -0.44
CA PHE A 121 20.05 -2.94 0.24
C PHE A 121 20.58 -1.57 -0.18
N SER A 122 20.56 -1.28 -1.48
CA SER A 122 20.98 0.02 -2.01
C SER A 122 20.08 1.16 -1.52
N GLY A 123 18.79 0.89 -1.30
CA GLY A 123 17.85 1.84 -0.69
C GLY A 123 18.28 2.26 0.71
N PHE A 124 18.63 1.30 1.56
CA PHE A 124 19.18 1.58 2.89
C PHE A 124 20.49 2.36 2.80
N VAL A 125 21.44 1.91 1.98
CA VAL A 125 22.73 2.57 1.78
C VAL A 125 22.53 4.01 1.32
N GLY A 126 21.65 4.22 0.33
CA GLY A 126 21.37 5.57 -0.18
C GLY A 126 20.80 6.51 0.87
N PHE A 127 19.88 6.02 1.71
CA PHE A 127 19.29 6.80 2.77
C PHE A 127 20.32 7.17 3.87
N ALA A 128 21.16 6.22 4.27
CA ALA A 128 22.20 6.46 5.25
C ALA A 128 23.24 7.47 4.74
N VAL A 129 23.71 7.29 3.50
CA VAL A 129 24.71 8.18 2.87
C VAL A 129 24.17 9.59 2.67
N MET A 130 22.90 9.73 2.25
CA MET A 130 22.27 11.04 2.13
C MET A 130 22.30 11.80 3.46
N ASN A 131 21.90 11.13 4.55
CA ASN A 131 21.88 11.76 5.87
C ASN A 131 23.30 12.08 6.38
N LEU A 132 24.30 11.22 6.09
CA LEU A 132 25.71 11.51 6.40
C LEU A 132 26.23 12.74 5.63
N ALA A 133 25.86 12.89 4.37
CA ALA A 133 26.27 14.04 3.56
C ALA A 133 25.60 15.34 4.03
N VAL A 134 24.32 15.29 4.45
CA VAL A 134 23.63 16.41 5.11
C VAL A 134 24.34 16.78 6.41
N ASN A 135 24.65 15.79 7.25
CA ASN A 135 25.38 15.99 8.50
C ASN A 135 26.75 16.67 8.24
N PHE A 136 27.50 16.18 7.26
CA PHE A 136 28.77 16.77 6.85
C PHE A 136 28.61 18.25 6.49
N TRP A 137 27.57 18.58 5.67
CA TRP A 137 27.30 19.97 5.27
C TRP A 137 26.98 20.86 6.48
N LEU A 138 26.14 20.37 7.43
CA LEU A 138 25.78 21.09 8.65
C LEU A 138 27.02 21.35 9.57
N ASN A 139 27.89 20.34 9.65
CA ASN A 139 29.17 20.49 10.37
C ASN A 139 30.08 21.54 9.70
N ALA A 140 30.19 21.50 8.37
CA ALA A 140 31.01 22.47 7.62
C ALA A 140 30.48 23.91 7.75
N LYS A 141 29.16 24.08 8.04
CA LYS A 141 28.55 25.39 8.33
C LYS A 141 28.62 25.79 9.81
N GLY A 142 29.18 24.96 10.66
CA GLY A 142 29.28 25.22 12.11
C GLY A 142 27.95 25.14 12.87
N ILE A 143 26.94 24.52 12.28
CA ILE A 143 25.61 24.29 12.92
C ILE A 143 25.69 23.07 13.84
N LEU A 144 26.42 22.04 13.44
CA LEU A 144 26.69 20.81 14.19
C LEU A 144 28.20 20.73 14.56
N PRO A 145 28.56 19.97 15.61
CA PRO A 145 27.65 19.25 16.52
C PRO A 145 26.93 20.19 17.49
N SER A 146 25.67 19.92 17.77
CA SER A 146 24.88 20.69 18.73
C SER A 146 24.00 19.79 19.59
N THR A 147 23.89 20.11 20.87
CA THR A 147 22.93 19.52 21.82
C THR A 147 21.84 20.54 22.22
N ASP A 148 21.95 21.77 21.73
CA ASP A 148 20.99 22.82 22.01
C ASP A 148 19.68 22.57 21.25
N ALA A 149 18.62 22.31 21.99
CA ALA A 149 17.30 22.03 21.44
C ALA A 149 16.76 23.17 20.56
N ALA A 150 17.08 24.42 20.86
CA ALA A 150 16.67 25.58 20.08
C ALA A 150 17.35 25.60 18.70
N VAL A 151 18.64 25.31 18.64
CA VAL A 151 19.41 25.22 17.40
C VAL A 151 18.92 24.06 16.55
N LEU A 152 18.69 22.88 17.16
CA LEU A 152 18.19 21.70 16.47
C LEU A 152 16.79 21.95 15.88
N LYS A 153 15.88 22.56 16.67
CA LYS A 153 14.52 22.89 16.22
C LYS A 153 14.52 23.95 15.11
N ALA A 154 15.33 25.00 15.25
CA ALA A 154 15.41 26.08 14.24
C ALA A 154 15.88 25.58 12.87
N ASN A 155 16.70 24.54 12.82
CA ASN A 155 17.23 23.95 11.58
C ASN A 155 16.53 22.65 11.18
N ASN A 156 15.43 22.28 11.84
CA ASN A 156 14.72 21.01 11.64
C ASN A 156 15.66 19.78 11.69
N ILE A 157 16.57 19.75 12.65
CA ILE A 157 17.55 18.68 12.81
C ILE A 157 17.02 17.65 13.79
N GLN A 158 17.03 16.39 13.38
CA GLN A 158 16.69 15.23 14.20
C GLN A 158 17.77 14.16 14.14
N ASN A 159 17.69 13.20 15.06
CA ASN A 159 18.56 12.02 15.05
C ASN A 159 17.92 10.94 14.17
N ILE A 160 18.44 10.76 12.97
CA ILE A 160 17.97 9.81 11.97
C ILE A 160 18.98 8.66 11.91
N ILE A 161 18.58 7.47 12.35
CA ILE A 161 19.45 6.28 12.43
C ILE A 161 20.82 6.53 13.09
N GLY A 162 20.83 7.35 14.14
CA GLY A 162 22.07 7.72 14.86
C GLY A 162 22.83 8.91 14.26
N ILE A 163 22.34 9.53 13.20
CA ILE A 163 22.96 10.66 12.50
C ILE A 163 22.13 11.92 12.73
N GLN A 164 22.73 13.00 13.24
CA GLN A 164 22.05 14.31 13.27
C GLN A 164 21.98 14.87 11.85
N SER A 165 20.77 14.98 11.31
CA SER A 165 20.50 15.39 9.94
C SER A 165 19.22 16.22 9.86
N ILE A 166 19.02 16.95 8.77
CA ILE A 166 17.74 17.59 8.49
C ILE A 166 16.67 16.51 8.35
N ASP A 167 15.58 16.65 9.10
CA ASP A 167 14.46 15.73 8.97
C ASP A 167 13.72 15.97 7.66
N THR A 168 13.98 15.09 6.72
CA THR A 168 13.28 15.05 5.43
C THR A 168 12.06 14.11 5.46
N GLY A 169 11.84 13.43 6.57
CA GLY A 169 10.74 12.51 6.78
C GLY A 169 10.62 11.44 5.68
N ILE A 170 9.39 11.02 5.45
CA ILE A 170 9.07 10.02 4.41
C ILE A 170 9.35 10.55 3.01
N LEU A 171 9.15 11.84 2.75
CA LEU A 171 9.35 12.40 1.41
C LEU A 171 10.82 12.33 0.97
N GLY A 172 11.75 12.60 1.89
CA GLY A 172 13.18 12.37 1.63
C GLY A 172 13.47 10.90 1.31
N ALA A 173 12.87 9.99 2.07
CA ALA A 173 12.99 8.54 1.82
C ALA A 173 12.39 8.12 0.47
N VAL A 174 11.28 8.72 0.05
CA VAL A 174 10.67 8.49 -1.28
C VAL A 174 11.61 8.96 -2.38
N ILE A 175 12.22 10.14 -2.25
CA ILE A 175 13.22 10.66 -3.20
C ILE A 175 14.40 9.68 -3.31
N VAL A 176 14.95 9.25 -2.19
CA VAL A 176 16.02 8.23 -2.14
C VAL A 176 15.59 6.97 -2.88
N GLY A 177 14.41 6.43 -2.52
CA GLY A 177 13.91 5.18 -3.10
C GLY A 177 13.73 5.25 -4.62
N ILE A 178 13.23 6.39 -5.13
CA ILE A 178 13.05 6.63 -6.57
C ILE A 178 14.41 6.73 -7.26
N ILE A 179 15.35 7.49 -6.73
CA ILE A 179 16.69 7.63 -7.31
C ILE A 179 17.38 6.27 -7.35
N VAL A 180 17.34 5.52 -6.24
CA VAL A 180 17.95 4.18 -6.15
C VAL A 180 17.29 3.21 -7.12
N PHE A 181 15.97 3.26 -7.30
CA PHE A 181 15.29 2.46 -8.32
C PHE A 181 15.84 2.75 -9.72
N TYR A 182 15.98 4.02 -10.13
CA TYR A 182 16.54 4.37 -11.42
C TYR A 182 18.01 3.95 -11.58
N LEU A 183 18.82 4.11 -10.54
CA LEU A 183 20.21 3.64 -10.54
C LEU A 183 20.28 2.11 -10.67
N HIS A 184 19.40 1.40 -9.96
CA HIS A 184 19.31 -0.05 -10.04
C HIS A 184 18.95 -0.51 -11.47
N GLU A 185 17.86 0.00 -12.03
CA GLU A 185 17.41 -0.35 -13.39
C GLU A 185 18.46 -0.02 -14.47
N ARG A 186 19.29 0.99 -14.22
CA ARG A 186 20.32 1.42 -15.18
C ARG A 186 21.62 0.63 -15.09
N PHE A 187 22.03 0.23 -13.87
CA PHE A 187 23.38 -0.26 -13.58
C PHE A 187 23.45 -1.71 -13.09
N ASN A 188 22.34 -2.40 -12.85
CA ASN A 188 22.32 -3.77 -12.33
C ASN A 188 23.00 -4.81 -13.25
N THR A 189 23.14 -4.50 -14.54
CA THR A 189 23.76 -5.38 -15.56
C THR A 189 25.03 -4.78 -16.16
N ILE A 190 25.60 -3.72 -15.57
CA ILE A 190 26.78 -3.04 -16.13
C ILE A 190 27.98 -3.97 -16.18
N ARG A 191 28.68 -3.98 -17.30
CA ARG A 191 29.96 -4.64 -17.45
C ARG A 191 31.09 -3.60 -17.36
N LEU A 192 31.99 -3.79 -16.42
CA LEU A 192 33.17 -2.97 -16.24
C LEU A 192 34.38 -3.63 -16.91
N PRO A 193 35.44 -2.86 -17.21
CA PRO A 193 36.73 -3.43 -17.70
C PRO A 193 37.26 -4.50 -16.74
N ASP A 194 38.04 -5.44 -17.26
CA ASP A 194 38.52 -6.63 -16.53
C ASP A 194 39.18 -6.30 -15.19
N ALA A 195 39.94 -5.22 -15.11
CA ALA A 195 40.55 -4.74 -13.85
C ALA A 195 39.55 -4.36 -12.77
N LEU A 196 38.32 -4.00 -13.16
CA LEU A 196 37.22 -3.58 -12.26
C LEU A 196 36.03 -4.54 -12.28
N ALA A 197 36.18 -5.69 -12.96
CA ALA A 197 35.08 -6.65 -13.19
C ALA A 197 34.44 -7.14 -11.88
N PHE A 198 35.19 -7.21 -10.78
CA PHE A 198 34.66 -7.54 -9.44
C PHE A 198 33.57 -6.60 -8.98
N PHE A 199 33.61 -5.32 -9.34
CA PHE A 199 32.63 -4.29 -8.96
C PHE A 199 31.47 -4.18 -9.96
N GLY A 200 31.46 -4.97 -11.02
CA GLY A 200 30.44 -4.95 -12.07
C GLY A 200 29.12 -5.60 -11.66
N GLY A 201 28.12 -5.45 -12.52
CA GLY A 201 26.80 -6.01 -12.33
C GLY A 201 26.08 -5.46 -11.09
N THR A 202 25.42 -6.34 -10.37
CA THR A 202 24.62 -5.97 -9.18
C THR A 202 25.43 -5.32 -8.06
N ARG A 203 26.73 -5.60 -7.96
CA ARG A 203 27.62 -5.00 -6.95
C ARG A 203 27.88 -3.52 -7.21
N PHE A 204 27.76 -3.07 -8.45
CA PHE A 204 27.97 -1.67 -8.81
C PHE A 204 26.83 -0.78 -8.34
N VAL A 205 25.62 -1.33 -8.15
CA VAL A 205 24.43 -0.55 -7.75
C VAL A 205 24.64 0.18 -6.40
N PRO A 206 25.02 -0.49 -5.30
CA PRO A 206 25.27 0.24 -4.03
C PRO A 206 26.45 1.21 -4.12
N ILE A 207 27.46 0.93 -4.97
CA ILE A 207 28.61 1.82 -5.17
C ILE A 207 28.18 3.14 -5.81
N ILE A 208 27.47 3.05 -6.95
CA ILE A 208 26.98 4.27 -7.63
C ILE A 208 25.93 4.99 -6.79
N THR A 209 25.11 4.26 -6.03
CA THR A 209 24.17 4.82 -5.07
C THR A 209 24.89 5.67 -4.02
N THR A 210 25.99 5.18 -3.47
CA THR A 210 26.81 5.94 -2.49
C THR A 210 27.28 7.27 -3.07
N LEU A 211 27.81 7.26 -4.28
CA LEU A 211 28.29 8.50 -4.94
C LEU A 211 27.14 9.47 -5.21
N VAL A 212 26.08 9.01 -5.83
CA VAL A 212 24.96 9.86 -6.21
C VAL A 212 24.23 10.40 -4.99
N MET A 213 23.95 9.54 -3.98
CA MET A 213 23.25 9.98 -2.78
C MET A 213 24.12 10.84 -1.86
N GLY A 214 25.45 10.72 -1.92
CA GLY A 214 26.37 11.67 -1.31
C GLY A 214 26.21 13.08 -1.91
N LEU A 215 26.16 13.20 -3.23
CA LEU A 215 25.91 14.49 -3.91
C LEU A 215 24.51 15.03 -3.62
N VAL A 216 23.48 14.18 -3.67
CA VAL A 216 22.11 14.57 -3.34
C VAL A 216 22.04 15.08 -1.90
N GLY A 217 22.68 14.41 -0.94
CA GLY A 217 22.70 14.84 0.45
C GLY A 217 23.34 16.22 0.65
N LEU A 218 24.38 16.55 -0.12
CA LEU A 218 24.94 17.91 -0.11
C LEU A 218 23.99 18.96 -0.69
N ALA A 219 23.09 18.57 -1.60
CA ALA A 219 22.10 19.47 -2.19
C ALA A 219 20.84 19.62 -1.30
N ILE A 220 20.50 18.64 -0.47
CA ILE A 220 19.31 18.66 0.39
C ILE A 220 19.18 19.95 1.20
N PRO A 221 20.19 20.45 1.94
CA PRO A 221 20.06 21.67 2.73
C PRO A 221 19.69 22.91 1.90
N LEU A 222 20.01 22.92 0.61
CA LEU A 222 19.72 24.01 -0.31
C LEU A 222 18.32 23.93 -0.91
N ILE A 223 17.84 22.70 -1.18
CA ILE A 223 16.61 22.44 -1.94
C ILE A 223 15.44 22.20 -0.97
N TRP A 224 15.69 21.54 0.16
CA TRP A 224 14.66 21.11 1.09
C TRP A 224 13.75 22.23 1.62
N PRO A 225 14.22 23.44 1.93
CA PRO A 225 13.33 24.53 2.35
C PRO A 225 12.20 24.84 1.36
N TRP A 226 12.44 24.71 0.05
CA TRP A 226 11.41 24.90 -0.98
C TRP A 226 10.36 23.78 -0.97
N PHE A 227 10.81 22.54 -0.79
CA PHE A 227 9.91 21.40 -0.63
C PHE A 227 9.07 21.52 0.65
N ALA A 228 9.69 21.85 1.76
CA ALA A 228 9.00 22.06 3.03
C ALA A 228 7.94 23.17 2.90
N ALA A 229 8.27 24.29 2.26
CA ALA A 229 7.32 25.38 2.01
C ALA A 229 6.14 24.94 1.12
N ALA A 230 6.38 24.14 0.07
CA ALA A 230 5.32 23.62 -0.79
C ALA A 230 4.40 22.64 -0.03
N ILE A 231 4.95 21.77 0.82
CA ILE A 231 4.19 20.84 1.65
C ILE A 231 3.33 21.60 2.67
N THR A 232 3.93 22.58 3.33
CA THR A 232 3.21 23.44 4.28
C THR A 232 2.10 24.23 3.57
N GLY A 233 2.34 24.69 2.32
CA GLY A 233 1.33 25.32 1.48
C GLY A 233 0.14 24.39 1.19
N LEU A 234 0.39 23.12 0.86
CA LEU A 234 -0.67 22.12 0.66
C LEU A 234 -1.47 21.88 1.94
N GLY A 235 -0.77 21.78 3.07
CA GLY A 235 -1.39 21.67 4.40
C GLY A 235 -2.27 22.89 4.72
N TRP A 236 -1.82 24.07 4.31
CA TRP A 236 -2.58 25.32 4.47
C TRP A 236 -3.90 25.30 3.70
N VAL A 237 -3.91 24.76 2.49
CA VAL A 237 -5.13 24.61 1.68
C VAL A 237 -6.10 23.64 2.35
N ILE A 238 -5.63 22.46 2.79
CA ILE A 238 -6.48 21.44 3.42
C ILE A 238 -6.99 21.91 4.80
N ASN A 239 -6.12 22.51 5.61
CA ASN A 239 -6.49 23.04 6.92
C ASN A 239 -7.31 24.33 6.82
N GLY A 240 -7.04 25.17 5.81
CA GLY A 240 -7.81 26.38 5.51
C GLY A 240 -9.24 26.11 5.05
N ALA A 241 -9.52 24.90 4.56
CA ALA A 241 -10.88 24.44 4.28
C ALA A 241 -11.69 24.16 5.57
N GLY A 242 -11.10 24.31 6.77
CA GLY A 242 -11.77 24.16 8.06
C GLY A 242 -12.42 22.80 8.23
N GLU A 243 -13.73 22.78 8.49
CA GLU A 243 -14.53 21.57 8.67
C GLU A 243 -14.66 20.72 7.38
N PHE A 244 -14.41 21.30 6.21
CA PHE A 244 -14.42 20.58 4.92
C PHE A 244 -13.09 19.88 4.61
N GLY A 245 -12.00 20.20 5.30
CA GLY A 245 -10.71 19.54 5.10
C GLY A 245 -10.77 18.01 5.21
N PRO A 246 -11.37 17.45 6.26
CA PRO A 246 -11.59 16.01 6.37
C PRO A 246 -12.46 15.42 5.25
N MET A 247 -13.47 16.15 4.75
CA MET A 247 -14.29 15.71 3.62
C MET A 247 -13.45 15.57 2.33
N ILE A 248 -12.64 16.59 2.04
CA ILE A 248 -11.77 16.59 0.86
C ILE A 248 -10.78 15.42 0.94
N PHE A 249 -10.18 15.21 2.11
CA PHE A 249 -9.24 14.11 2.33
C PHE A 249 -9.92 12.74 2.16
N GLY A 250 -11.02 12.47 2.87
CA GLY A 250 -11.70 11.17 2.84
C GLY A 250 -12.29 10.85 1.46
N THR A 251 -12.87 11.85 0.77
CA THR A 251 -13.36 11.69 -0.61
C THR A 251 -12.21 11.41 -1.56
N GLY A 252 -11.11 12.18 -1.45
CA GLY A 252 -9.92 12.02 -2.27
C GLY A 252 -9.27 10.65 -2.09
N GLU A 253 -9.16 10.16 -0.84
CA GLU A 253 -8.63 8.83 -0.54
C GLU A 253 -9.41 7.74 -1.29
N ARG A 254 -10.75 7.81 -1.27
CA ARG A 254 -11.60 6.84 -1.98
C ARG A 254 -11.50 6.99 -3.50
N LEU A 255 -11.58 8.20 -4.04
CA LEU A 255 -11.49 8.42 -5.50
C LEU A 255 -10.15 7.99 -6.10
N LEU A 256 -9.07 8.07 -5.33
CA LEU A 256 -7.73 7.61 -5.75
C LEU A 256 -7.52 6.10 -5.63
N LEU A 257 -8.36 5.39 -4.85
CA LEU A 257 -8.21 3.96 -4.60
C LEU A 257 -8.28 3.09 -5.87
N PRO A 258 -9.22 3.29 -6.83
CA PRO A 258 -9.25 2.50 -8.06
C PRO A 258 -7.95 2.56 -8.86
N PHE A 259 -7.24 3.65 -8.72
CA PHE A 259 -5.98 3.92 -9.40
C PHE A 259 -4.75 3.46 -8.62
N GLY A 260 -4.92 3.08 -7.34
CA GLY A 260 -3.83 2.69 -6.45
C GLY A 260 -2.98 3.87 -5.97
N LEU A 261 -3.49 5.11 -6.09
CA LEU A 261 -2.78 6.35 -5.73
C LEU A 261 -3.14 6.86 -4.33
N GLN A 262 -4.13 6.28 -3.66
CA GLN A 262 -4.60 6.70 -2.34
C GLN A 262 -3.48 6.76 -1.30
N HIS A 263 -2.49 5.87 -1.38
CA HIS A 263 -1.39 5.81 -0.42
C HIS A 263 -0.50 7.06 -0.47
N ILE A 264 -0.41 7.74 -1.61
CA ILE A 264 0.37 8.98 -1.76
C ILE A 264 -0.32 10.12 -0.98
N LEU A 265 -1.62 10.32 -1.20
CA LEU A 265 -2.40 11.34 -0.47
C LEU A 265 -2.38 11.07 1.05
N VAL A 266 -2.58 9.81 1.42
CA VAL A 266 -2.56 9.36 2.81
C VAL A 266 -1.21 9.63 3.46
N ALA A 267 -0.09 9.34 2.77
CA ALA A 267 1.25 9.57 3.30
C ALA A 267 1.53 11.05 3.54
N ILE A 268 1.10 11.92 2.61
CA ILE A 268 1.27 13.37 2.75
C ILE A 268 0.58 13.87 4.03
N ILE A 269 -0.66 13.51 4.28
CA ILE A 269 -1.40 14.00 5.45
C ILE A 269 -0.94 13.34 6.75
N ARG A 270 -0.63 12.05 6.73
CA ARG A 270 -0.28 11.31 7.95
C ARG A 270 1.10 11.61 8.49
N PHE A 271 2.04 11.97 7.61
CA PHE A 271 3.47 11.95 7.96
C PHE A 271 4.23 13.23 7.62
N THR A 272 3.54 14.28 7.14
CA THR A 272 4.18 15.56 6.83
C THR A 272 3.44 16.72 7.50
N ASP A 273 4.03 17.90 7.43
CA ASP A 273 3.46 19.14 7.98
C ASP A 273 2.07 19.48 7.40
N ALA A 274 1.72 18.91 6.24
CA ALA A 274 0.38 19.02 5.66
C ALA A 274 -0.72 18.47 6.59
N GLY A 275 -0.38 17.50 7.43
CA GLY A 275 -1.27 16.95 8.46
C GLY A 275 -1.25 17.67 9.79
N GLY A 276 -0.49 18.77 9.88
CA GLY A 276 -0.29 19.57 11.09
C GLY A 276 1.03 19.31 11.78
N THR A 277 1.40 20.24 12.65
CA THR A 277 2.60 20.14 13.50
C THR A 277 2.22 20.47 14.93
N MET A 278 2.73 19.72 15.90
CA MET A 278 2.43 19.87 17.33
C MET A 278 3.64 19.53 18.18
N ASP A 279 3.82 20.23 19.29
CA ASP A 279 4.79 19.84 20.31
C ASP A 279 4.15 18.82 21.27
N VAL A 280 4.73 17.62 21.32
CA VAL A 280 4.28 16.53 22.19
C VAL A 280 5.46 16.06 23.05
N CYS A 281 5.30 16.10 24.35
CA CYS A 281 6.34 15.74 25.33
C CYS A 281 7.71 16.45 25.08
N GLY A 282 7.67 17.72 24.65
CA GLY A 282 8.88 18.51 24.38
C GLY A 282 9.54 18.27 23.03
N HIS A 283 8.92 17.44 22.16
CA HIS A 283 9.38 17.20 20.80
C HIS A 283 8.38 17.75 19.79
N SER A 284 8.85 18.48 18.80
CA SER A 284 8.02 18.91 17.66
C SER A 284 7.83 17.73 16.71
N VAL A 285 6.59 17.37 16.45
CA VAL A 285 6.22 16.26 15.55
C VAL A 285 5.24 16.75 14.51
N SER A 286 5.38 16.25 13.28
CA SER A 286 4.57 16.63 12.12
C SER A 286 3.83 15.43 11.54
N GLY A 287 2.63 15.68 11.04
CA GLY A 287 1.77 14.69 10.43
C GLY A 287 0.72 14.11 11.39
N ALA A 288 -0.49 13.95 10.88
CA ALA A 288 -1.64 13.57 11.68
C ALA A 288 -1.42 12.27 12.47
N LEU A 289 -0.88 11.23 11.84
CA LEU A 289 -0.64 9.94 12.49
C LEU A 289 0.57 10.01 13.44
N THR A 290 1.62 10.72 13.08
CA THR A 290 2.83 10.88 13.91
C THR A 290 2.48 11.63 15.21
N ILE A 291 1.65 12.69 15.13
CA ILE A 291 1.14 13.42 16.30
C ILE A 291 0.35 12.48 17.20
N PHE A 292 -0.61 11.74 16.64
CA PHE A 292 -1.42 10.79 17.41
C PHE A 292 -0.55 9.75 18.13
N GLN A 293 0.43 9.16 17.44
CA GLN A 293 1.31 8.14 18.01
C GLN A 293 2.25 8.72 19.09
N ALA A 294 2.73 9.95 18.88
CA ALA A 294 3.49 10.64 19.90
C ALA A 294 2.66 10.88 21.17
N GLN A 295 1.40 11.33 21.02
CA GLN A 295 0.48 11.51 22.15
C GLN A 295 0.16 10.18 22.85
N LEU A 296 -0.04 9.10 22.08
CA LEU A 296 -0.27 7.75 22.64
C LEU A 296 0.91 7.25 23.47
N SER A 297 2.14 7.63 23.09
CA SER A 297 3.37 7.25 23.80
C SER A 297 3.74 8.20 24.95
N CYS A 298 3.08 9.36 25.06
CA CYS A 298 3.37 10.39 26.02
C CYS A 298 2.52 10.23 27.29
N PRO A 299 3.11 9.89 28.46
CA PRO A 299 2.35 9.68 29.69
C PRO A 299 1.64 10.93 30.23
N THR A 300 2.10 12.13 29.82
CA THR A 300 1.54 13.42 30.25
C THR A 300 0.51 13.99 29.28
N SER A 301 0.20 13.29 28.19
CA SER A 301 -0.80 13.74 27.23
C SER A 301 -2.21 13.64 27.84
N ALA A 302 -2.92 14.77 27.88
CA ALA A 302 -4.27 14.85 28.43
C ALA A 302 -5.37 14.35 27.46
N GLY A 303 -5.00 13.70 26.38
CA GLY A 303 -5.91 13.20 25.33
C GLY A 303 -5.33 13.34 23.94
N PHE A 304 -6.14 13.06 22.93
CA PHE A 304 -5.70 13.12 21.53
C PHE A 304 -6.16 14.41 20.86
N SER A 305 -5.31 14.95 19.97
CA SER A 305 -5.59 16.16 19.21
C SER A 305 -6.72 15.95 18.20
N GLU A 306 -7.77 16.75 18.30
CA GLU A 306 -8.87 16.77 17.31
C GLU A 306 -8.35 17.16 15.92
N SER A 307 -7.39 18.10 15.83
CA SER A 307 -6.81 18.54 14.57
C SER A 307 -6.02 17.46 13.83
N ALA A 308 -5.44 16.51 14.55
CA ALA A 308 -4.73 15.37 13.98
C ALA A 308 -5.68 14.20 13.69
N THR A 309 -6.50 13.80 14.68
CA THR A 309 -7.35 12.61 14.55
C THR A 309 -8.44 12.74 13.50
N ARG A 310 -8.87 13.96 13.14
CA ARG A 310 -9.86 14.19 12.08
C ARG A 310 -9.49 13.64 10.71
N PHE A 311 -8.20 13.33 10.46
CA PHE A 311 -7.71 12.72 9.25
C PHE A 311 -7.38 11.22 9.41
N LEU A 312 -7.71 10.62 10.56
CA LEU A 312 -7.35 9.25 10.90
C LEU A 312 -8.56 8.30 10.86
N SER A 313 -8.43 7.15 11.53
CA SER A 313 -9.37 6.03 11.45
C SER A 313 -10.81 6.39 11.79
N GLN A 314 -11.05 7.34 12.72
CA GLN A 314 -12.40 7.76 13.09
C GLN A 314 -13.27 8.16 11.91
N GLY A 315 -12.70 8.86 10.91
CA GLY A 315 -13.44 9.30 9.74
C GLY A 315 -13.88 8.16 8.81
N LYS A 316 -13.20 7.04 8.87
CA LYS A 316 -13.52 5.83 8.09
C LYS A 316 -14.62 4.99 8.75
N MET A 317 -14.71 5.01 10.09
CA MET A 317 -15.59 4.14 10.87
C MET A 317 -17.05 4.17 10.43
N PRO A 318 -17.68 5.33 10.14
CA PRO A 318 -19.04 5.34 9.64
C PRO A 318 -19.25 4.49 8.40
N ALA A 319 -18.34 4.63 7.42
CA ALA A 319 -18.43 3.88 6.17
C ALA A 319 -18.07 2.40 6.36
N PHE A 320 -17.07 2.07 7.17
CA PHE A 320 -16.53 0.71 7.31
C PHE A 320 -17.36 -0.16 8.24
N LEU A 321 -17.78 0.40 9.39
CA LEU A 321 -18.58 -0.34 10.38
C LEU A 321 -20.08 -0.34 10.04
N GLY A 322 -20.56 0.67 9.31
CA GLY A 322 -21.96 0.83 8.95
C GLY A 322 -22.24 0.78 7.45
N GLY A 323 -21.68 1.72 6.69
CA GLY A 323 -22.01 1.96 5.30
C GLY A 323 -21.81 0.75 4.38
N LEU A 324 -20.60 0.20 4.32
CA LEU A 324 -20.30 -0.94 3.46
C LEU A 324 -21.06 -2.23 3.84
N PRO A 325 -21.26 -2.58 5.13
CA PRO A 325 -22.22 -3.62 5.52
C PRO A 325 -23.65 -3.35 5.02
N GLY A 326 -24.13 -2.09 5.10
CA GLY A 326 -25.43 -1.68 4.56
C GLY A 326 -25.51 -1.84 3.03
N ALA A 327 -24.45 -1.45 2.30
CA ALA A 327 -24.35 -1.67 0.85
C ALA A 327 -24.36 -3.15 0.49
N ALA A 328 -23.63 -3.99 1.23
CA ALA A 328 -23.59 -5.44 1.03
C ALA A 328 -24.99 -6.05 1.22
N LEU A 329 -25.71 -5.65 2.27
CA LEU A 329 -27.08 -6.09 2.52
C LEU A 329 -28.03 -5.64 1.40
N ALA A 330 -27.88 -4.41 0.89
CA ALA A 330 -28.66 -3.92 -0.25
C ALA A 330 -28.41 -4.75 -1.51
N MET A 331 -27.17 -5.05 -1.84
CA MET A 331 -26.80 -5.93 -2.97
C MET A 331 -27.38 -7.32 -2.80
N TYR A 332 -27.33 -7.91 -1.60
CA TYR A 332 -27.93 -9.21 -1.30
C TYR A 332 -29.44 -9.23 -1.54
N HIS A 333 -30.16 -8.22 -1.04
CA HIS A 333 -31.62 -8.12 -1.20
C HIS A 333 -32.03 -7.85 -2.65
N CYS A 334 -31.22 -7.13 -3.41
CA CYS A 334 -31.46 -6.86 -4.84
C CYS A 334 -31.08 -8.03 -5.76
N ALA A 335 -30.33 -9.01 -5.26
CA ALA A 335 -29.98 -10.20 -6.02
C ALA A 335 -31.21 -11.10 -6.27
N ARG A 336 -31.20 -11.84 -7.39
CA ARG A 336 -32.24 -12.81 -7.69
C ARG A 336 -32.29 -13.91 -6.63
N PRO A 337 -33.48 -14.37 -6.23
CA PRO A 337 -33.63 -15.40 -5.20
C PRO A 337 -32.73 -16.62 -5.43
N GLU A 338 -32.63 -17.07 -6.70
CA GLU A 338 -31.85 -18.23 -7.12
C GLU A 338 -30.36 -18.07 -6.92
N ASN A 339 -29.86 -16.84 -6.95
CA ASN A 339 -28.43 -16.51 -6.86
C ASN A 339 -27.99 -16.04 -5.46
N ARG A 340 -28.93 -15.78 -4.54
CA ARG A 340 -28.63 -15.25 -3.20
C ARG A 340 -27.68 -16.15 -2.41
N HIS A 341 -27.86 -17.46 -2.48
CA HIS A 341 -27.01 -18.41 -1.77
C HIS A 341 -25.56 -18.39 -2.28
N LYS A 342 -25.35 -18.12 -3.60
CA LYS A 342 -24.03 -18.06 -4.23
C LYS A 342 -23.23 -16.83 -3.78
N ILE A 343 -23.90 -15.67 -3.69
CA ILE A 343 -23.23 -14.42 -3.33
C ILE A 343 -23.13 -14.18 -1.81
N LYS A 344 -23.91 -14.92 -1.00
CA LYS A 344 -23.94 -14.76 0.46
C LYS A 344 -22.55 -14.87 1.06
N GLY A 345 -21.79 -15.91 0.71
CA GLY A 345 -20.42 -16.14 1.21
C GLY A 345 -19.47 -15.01 0.83
N LEU A 346 -19.53 -14.54 -0.42
CA LEU A 346 -18.72 -13.45 -0.93
C LEU A 346 -18.98 -12.13 -0.15
N LEU A 347 -20.25 -11.79 0.03
CA LEU A 347 -20.64 -10.57 0.75
C LEU A 347 -20.26 -10.64 2.23
N ILE A 348 -20.48 -11.77 2.91
CA ILE A 348 -20.08 -11.95 4.31
C ILE A 348 -18.56 -11.83 4.45
N SER A 349 -17.79 -12.52 3.59
CA SER A 349 -16.32 -12.44 3.61
C SER A 349 -15.84 -11.01 3.40
N GLY A 350 -16.44 -10.26 2.47
CA GLY A 350 -16.11 -8.86 2.26
C GLY A 350 -16.45 -7.98 3.47
N VAL A 351 -17.62 -8.19 4.10
CA VAL A 351 -18.01 -7.45 5.32
C VAL A 351 -17.06 -7.75 6.47
N VAL A 352 -16.67 -9.01 6.68
CA VAL A 352 -15.70 -9.38 7.73
C VAL A 352 -14.34 -8.75 7.45
N ALA A 353 -13.85 -8.80 6.20
CA ALA A 353 -12.60 -8.15 5.81
C ALA A 353 -12.63 -6.64 6.08
N CYS A 354 -13.76 -5.98 5.83
CA CYS A 354 -13.94 -4.56 6.09
C CYS A 354 -14.03 -4.24 7.59
N VAL A 355 -14.96 -4.86 8.30
CA VAL A 355 -15.28 -4.53 9.70
C VAL A 355 -14.15 -4.93 10.65
N VAL A 356 -13.53 -6.09 10.42
CA VAL A 356 -12.46 -6.61 11.29
C VAL A 356 -11.07 -6.23 10.77
N GLY A 357 -10.85 -6.35 9.47
CA GLY A 357 -9.53 -6.13 8.85
C GLY A 357 -9.30 -4.70 8.33
N GLY A 358 -10.33 -3.84 8.23
CA GLY A 358 -10.21 -2.51 7.63
C GLY A 358 -9.99 -2.53 6.11
N THR A 359 -10.12 -3.70 5.46
CA THR A 359 -9.90 -3.90 4.02
C THR A 359 -11.23 -3.81 3.27
N THR A 360 -11.46 -2.72 2.55
CA THR A 360 -12.75 -2.40 1.92
C THR A 360 -12.88 -2.89 0.48
N GLU A 361 -11.77 -3.10 -0.19
CA GLU A 361 -11.68 -3.45 -1.60
C GLU A 361 -12.54 -4.65 -2.01
N PRO A 362 -12.68 -5.73 -1.19
CA PRO A 362 -13.52 -6.86 -1.55
C PRO A 362 -14.99 -6.50 -1.77
N ILE A 363 -15.50 -5.49 -1.05
CA ILE A 363 -16.88 -5.00 -1.25
C ILE A 363 -16.92 -3.89 -2.30
N GLU A 364 -16.01 -2.93 -2.24
CA GLU A 364 -15.98 -1.78 -3.13
C GLU A 364 -15.91 -2.20 -4.60
N PHE A 365 -15.08 -3.20 -4.90
CA PHE A 365 -14.94 -3.68 -6.28
C PHE A 365 -16.17 -4.41 -6.83
N LEU A 366 -17.07 -4.89 -5.97
CA LEU A 366 -18.32 -5.49 -6.42
C LEU A 366 -19.25 -4.48 -7.10
N PHE A 367 -19.12 -3.19 -6.79
CA PHE A 367 -19.92 -2.15 -7.40
C PHE A 367 -19.12 -1.11 -8.18
N LEU A 368 -17.83 -0.94 -7.91
CA LEU A 368 -16.96 0.02 -8.61
C LEU A 368 -17.02 -0.15 -10.14
N PHE A 369 -16.84 -1.38 -10.63
CA PHE A 369 -16.78 -1.65 -12.07
C PHE A 369 -18.15 -1.73 -12.75
N VAL A 370 -19.17 -2.09 -11.99
CA VAL A 370 -20.53 -2.27 -12.49
C VAL A 370 -21.33 -0.96 -12.43
N ALA A 371 -21.01 -0.11 -11.46
CA ALA A 371 -21.70 1.15 -11.19
C ALA A 371 -20.74 2.23 -10.66
N PRO A 372 -19.88 2.82 -11.50
CA PRO A 372 -18.94 3.86 -11.06
C PRO A 372 -19.60 5.03 -10.33
N MET A 373 -20.86 5.35 -10.68
CA MET A 373 -21.61 6.41 -10.00
C MET A 373 -21.89 6.05 -8.53
N LEU A 374 -22.20 4.79 -8.22
CA LEU A 374 -22.34 4.34 -6.82
C LEU A 374 -21.02 4.45 -6.06
N TYR A 375 -19.91 4.24 -6.75
CA TYR A 375 -18.60 4.41 -6.15
C TYR A 375 -18.28 5.88 -5.83
N VAL A 376 -18.65 6.81 -6.71
CA VAL A 376 -18.52 8.25 -6.42
C VAL A 376 -19.38 8.64 -5.23
N ILE A 377 -20.62 8.14 -5.15
CA ILE A 377 -21.50 8.36 -3.99
C ILE A 377 -20.86 7.79 -2.72
N HIS A 378 -20.30 6.59 -2.77
CA HIS A 378 -19.57 5.99 -1.65
C HIS A 378 -18.39 6.86 -1.21
N ALA A 379 -17.59 7.38 -2.16
CA ALA A 379 -16.46 8.26 -1.85
C ALA A 379 -16.91 9.55 -1.15
N LEU A 380 -17.99 10.19 -1.64
CA LEU A 380 -18.57 11.37 -1.01
C LEU A 380 -19.13 11.09 0.39
N LEU A 381 -19.83 9.96 0.58
CA LEU A 381 -20.35 9.56 1.88
C LEU A 381 -19.23 9.19 2.85
N THR A 382 -18.12 8.64 2.38
CA THR A 382 -16.94 8.41 3.22
C THR A 382 -16.33 9.75 3.65
N GLY A 383 -16.14 10.70 2.74
CA GLY A 383 -15.68 12.05 3.07
C GLY A 383 -16.62 12.77 4.07
N LEU A 384 -17.93 12.63 3.87
CA LEU A 384 -18.91 13.16 4.83
C LEU A 384 -18.77 12.49 6.21
N GLY A 385 -18.46 11.20 6.27
CA GLY A 385 -18.14 10.49 7.51
C GLY A 385 -16.98 11.13 8.26
N PHE A 386 -15.89 11.44 7.56
CA PHE A 386 -14.75 12.16 8.13
C PHE A 386 -15.17 13.52 8.74
N THR A 387 -15.99 14.29 8.03
CA THR A 387 -16.46 15.58 8.51
C THR A 387 -17.37 15.44 9.72
N VAL A 388 -18.37 14.55 9.67
CA VAL A 388 -19.31 14.35 10.78
C VAL A 388 -18.58 13.91 12.05
N MET A 389 -17.63 12.98 11.94
CA MET A 389 -16.85 12.53 13.09
C MET A 389 -15.94 13.64 13.65
N ALA A 390 -15.37 14.49 12.79
CA ALA A 390 -14.58 15.65 13.20
C ALA A 390 -15.45 16.70 13.92
N VAL A 391 -16.63 17.04 13.37
CA VAL A 391 -17.57 18.00 14.00
C VAL A 391 -18.08 17.51 15.34
N LEU A 392 -18.32 16.22 15.51
CA LEU A 392 -18.67 15.62 16.80
C LEU A 392 -17.49 15.60 17.79
N GLY A 393 -16.29 15.95 17.33
CA GLY A 393 -15.07 15.98 18.13
C GLY A 393 -14.66 14.58 18.62
N VAL A 394 -14.89 13.55 17.81
CA VAL A 394 -14.39 12.21 18.10
C VAL A 394 -12.86 12.20 17.91
N THR A 395 -12.12 11.57 18.82
CA THR A 395 -10.64 11.57 18.79
C THR A 395 -10.08 10.15 18.80
N ILE A 396 -10.47 9.35 17.81
CA ILE A 396 -9.96 7.98 17.63
C ILE A 396 -8.95 7.96 16.50
N GLY A 397 -7.73 7.59 16.81
CA GLY A 397 -6.60 7.59 15.86
C GLY A 397 -6.39 6.26 15.16
N ASN A 398 -5.14 6.02 14.71
CA ASN A 398 -4.69 4.89 13.90
C ASN A 398 -5.15 4.95 12.43
N THR A 399 -5.05 3.83 11.70
CA THR A 399 -5.06 3.85 10.23
C THR A 399 -6.26 3.21 9.57
N ASP A 400 -6.88 2.18 10.21
CA ASP A 400 -7.71 1.22 9.47
C ASP A 400 -9.20 1.52 9.54
N GLY A 401 -9.67 2.09 10.65
CA GLY A 401 -11.08 2.42 10.84
C GLY A 401 -11.97 1.20 11.07
N ASN A 402 -11.40 0.09 11.52
CA ASN A 402 -12.05 -1.17 11.81
C ASN A 402 -12.52 -1.25 13.27
N VAL A 403 -13.13 -2.38 13.63
CA VAL A 403 -13.60 -2.62 15.00
C VAL A 403 -12.45 -2.69 16.01
N ILE A 404 -11.26 -3.10 15.59
CA ILE A 404 -10.07 -3.16 16.45
C ILE A 404 -9.65 -1.74 16.83
N ASP A 405 -9.54 -0.84 15.85
CA ASP A 405 -9.23 0.57 16.09
C ASP A 405 -10.29 1.22 17.02
N PHE A 406 -11.56 0.90 16.79
CA PHE A 406 -12.67 1.40 17.63
C PHE A 406 -12.53 0.96 19.10
N VAL A 407 -12.20 -0.30 19.35
CA VAL A 407 -12.03 -0.82 20.70
C VAL A 407 -10.75 -0.29 21.33
N VAL A 408 -9.61 -0.45 20.64
CA VAL A 408 -8.28 -0.15 21.21
C VAL A 408 -8.09 1.35 21.44
N PHE A 409 -8.39 2.18 20.44
CA PHE A 409 -8.12 3.62 20.48
C PHE A 409 -9.34 4.47 20.84
N GLY A 410 -10.54 3.86 20.87
CA GLY A 410 -11.76 4.50 21.31
C GLY A 410 -12.15 4.09 22.72
N ILE A 411 -12.69 2.87 22.87
CA ILE A 411 -13.29 2.41 24.14
C ILE A 411 -12.26 2.36 25.26
N LEU A 412 -11.08 1.77 25.03
CA LEU A 412 -10.05 1.60 26.06
C LEU A 412 -9.43 2.93 26.52
N HIS A 413 -9.50 3.98 25.71
CA HIS A 413 -9.07 5.34 26.09
C HIS A 413 -10.18 6.17 26.77
N GLY A 414 -11.32 5.56 27.04
CA GLY A 414 -12.39 6.15 27.85
C GLY A 414 -13.26 7.16 27.10
N LEU A 415 -14.07 7.90 27.87
CA LEU A 415 -15.09 8.81 27.33
C LEU A 415 -14.53 10.07 26.67
N SER A 416 -13.28 10.41 26.94
CA SER A 416 -12.59 11.56 26.33
C SER A 416 -12.49 11.45 24.81
N THR A 417 -12.43 10.22 24.27
CA THR A 417 -12.41 9.96 22.82
C THR A 417 -13.77 10.16 22.15
N LYS A 418 -14.84 10.34 22.91
CA LYS A 418 -16.23 10.43 22.44
C LYS A 418 -16.66 9.24 21.57
N TRP A 419 -16.10 8.06 21.83
CA TRP A 419 -16.32 6.83 21.06
C TRP A 419 -17.79 6.44 20.90
N TYR A 420 -18.65 6.85 21.84
CA TYR A 420 -20.08 6.53 21.84
C TYR A 420 -20.84 7.12 20.62
N PHE A 421 -20.29 8.11 19.93
CA PHE A 421 -20.85 8.58 18.67
C PHE A 421 -20.63 7.60 17.51
N VAL A 422 -19.56 6.80 17.54
CA VAL A 422 -19.23 5.85 16.45
C VAL A 422 -20.37 4.89 16.13
N PRO A 423 -20.95 4.12 17.09
CA PRO A 423 -22.03 3.20 16.77
C PRO A 423 -23.30 3.93 16.30
N VAL A 424 -23.59 5.12 16.80
CA VAL A 424 -24.75 5.92 16.38
C VAL A 424 -24.60 6.36 14.92
N VAL A 425 -23.44 6.95 14.58
CA VAL A 425 -23.17 7.39 13.21
C VAL A 425 -23.07 6.20 12.26
N ALA A 426 -22.43 5.11 12.67
CA ALA A 426 -22.35 3.88 11.87
C ALA A 426 -23.74 3.30 11.56
N ALA A 427 -24.69 3.33 12.52
CA ALA A 427 -26.06 2.90 12.29
C ALA A 427 -26.79 3.80 11.27
N ILE A 428 -26.60 5.11 11.34
CA ILE A 428 -27.14 6.06 10.36
C ILE A 428 -26.56 5.78 8.96
N TRP A 429 -25.23 5.57 8.87
CA TRP A 429 -24.56 5.21 7.61
C TRP A 429 -25.05 3.87 7.07
N PHE A 430 -25.25 2.87 7.92
CA PHE A 430 -25.81 1.58 7.52
C PHE A 430 -27.16 1.73 6.82
N VAL A 431 -28.08 2.47 7.44
CA VAL A 431 -29.41 2.72 6.87
C VAL A 431 -29.31 3.56 5.59
N GLY A 432 -28.50 4.63 5.61
CA GLY A 432 -28.29 5.51 4.47
C GLY A 432 -27.74 4.77 3.25
N TYR A 433 -26.68 3.99 3.44
CA TYR A 433 -26.10 3.16 2.35
C TYR A 433 -27.09 2.11 1.85
N TYR A 434 -27.78 1.42 2.77
CA TYR A 434 -28.77 0.43 2.39
C TYR A 434 -29.86 1.04 1.49
N VAL A 435 -30.42 2.17 1.88
CA VAL A 435 -31.49 2.85 1.12
C VAL A 435 -30.95 3.36 -0.23
N ILE A 436 -29.81 4.06 -0.24
CA ILE A 436 -29.22 4.63 -1.45
C ILE A 436 -28.87 3.51 -2.44
N PHE A 437 -28.16 2.47 -1.99
CA PHE A 437 -27.75 1.36 -2.84
C PHE A 437 -28.97 0.57 -3.36
N ARG A 438 -29.92 0.24 -2.49
CA ARG A 438 -31.13 -0.47 -2.89
C ARG A 438 -31.94 0.33 -3.92
N PHE A 439 -32.13 1.63 -3.69
CA PHE A 439 -32.83 2.50 -4.62
C PHE A 439 -32.09 2.59 -5.96
N ALA A 440 -30.81 2.86 -5.97
CA ALA A 440 -30.02 2.99 -7.18
C ALA A 440 -29.97 1.67 -7.98
N ILE A 441 -29.71 0.55 -7.31
CA ILE A 441 -29.67 -0.78 -7.94
C ILE A 441 -31.02 -1.12 -8.59
N ALA A 442 -32.13 -0.86 -7.91
CA ALA A 442 -33.45 -1.14 -8.42
C ALA A 442 -33.88 -0.17 -9.53
N ARG A 443 -33.64 1.16 -9.35
CA ARG A 443 -34.09 2.21 -10.28
C ARG A 443 -33.32 2.23 -11.58
N PHE A 444 -32.02 2.00 -11.53
CA PHE A 444 -31.14 2.04 -12.70
C PHE A 444 -30.80 0.64 -13.22
N ASN A 445 -31.46 -0.40 -12.69
CA ASN A 445 -31.25 -1.80 -13.07
C ASN A 445 -29.76 -2.21 -13.11
N ILE A 446 -29.00 -1.78 -12.10
CA ILE A 446 -27.56 -2.02 -12.02
C ILE A 446 -27.32 -3.51 -11.82
N LYS A 447 -26.43 -4.09 -12.60
CA LYS A 447 -26.10 -5.53 -12.57
C LYS A 447 -25.04 -5.83 -11.49
N THR A 448 -25.42 -5.60 -10.23
CA THR A 448 -24.59 -6.02 -9.09
C THR A 448 -24.56 -7.55 -8.98
N PRO A 449 -23.58 -8.14 -8.28
CA PRO A 449 -23.44 -9.59 -8.14
C PRO A 449 -24.78 -10.28 -7.81
N GLY A 450 -25.07 -11.36 -8.52
CA GLY A 450 -26.30 -12.15 -8.35
C GLY A 450 -27.53 -11.64 -9.11
N ARG A 451 -27.43 -10.54 -9.88
CA ARG A 451 -28.54 -10.03 -10.73
C ARG A 451 -28.48 -10.52 -12.18
N ASP A 452 -27.35 -11.05 -12.64
CA ASP A 452 -27.18 -11.55 -14.01
C ASP A 452 -27.91 -12.88 -14.24
N LEU A 453 -28.37 -13.10 -15.52
CA LEU A 453 -29.12 -14.27 -15.95
C LEU A 453 -28.26 -15.53 -16.17
N ASP A 454 -26.93 -15.36 -16.35
CA ASP A 454 -26.08 -16.37 -17.00
C ASP A 454 -25.05 -17.05 -16.13
N THR A 455 -25.37 -17.45 -14.91
CA THR A 455 -24.43 -18.25 -14.08
C THR A 455 -24.68 -19.77 -14.14
N THR A 456 -25.67 -20.24 -14.88
CA THR A 456 -26.07 -21.66 -14.89
C THR A 456 -25.23 -22.56 -15.81
N THR A 457 -24.47 -22.01 -16.75
CA THR A 457 -23.66 -22.81 -17.71
C THR A 457 -22.23 -23.07 -17.22
N VAL A 458 -21.76 -22.30 -16.28
CA VAL A 458 -20.34 -22.33 -15.83
C VAL A 458 -20.07 -23.37 -14.72
N GLU A 459 -21.09 -23.73 -13.93
CA GLU A 459 -20.87 -24.62 -12.75
C GLU A 459 -20.62 -26.09 -13.13
N LYS A 460 -20.98 -26.56 -14.32
CA LYS A 460 -20.79 -27.98 -14.69
C LYS A 460 -19.37 -28.38 -15.07
N ASN A 461 -18.50 -27.43 -15.42
CA ASN A 461 -17.14 -27.74 -15.89
C ASN A 461 -16.02 -27.44 -14.86
N ILE A 462 -16.35 -26.88 -13.68
CA ILE A 462 -15.33 -26.37 -12.73
C ILE A 462 -14.87 -27.42 -11.70
N SER A 463 -15.53 -28.57 -11.60
CA SER A 463 -15.25 -29.55 -10.53
C SER A 463 -13.93 -30.32 -10.64
N ALA A 464 -13.14 -30.16 -11.71
CA ALA A 464 -11.99 -31.04 -11.96
C ALA A 464 -10.59 -30.45 -11.66
N THR A 465 -10.40 -29.12 -11.53
CA THR A 465 -9.03 -28.57 -11.44
C THR A 465 -8.98 -27.26 -10.65
N VAL A 466 -9.41 -27.26 -9.40
CA VAL A 466 -9.24 -26.10 -8.50
C VAL A 466 -7.90 -26.25 -7.79
N GLY A 467 -6.99 -25.29 -7.98
CA GLY A 467 -5.70 -25.23 -7.29
C GLY A 467 -5.83 -24.89 -5.80
N LYS A 468 -4.71 -24.83 -5.08
CA LYS A 468 -4.65 -24.46 -3.64
C LYS A 468 -5.22 -23.06 -3.37
N SER A 469 -5.18 -22.17 -4.38
CA SER A 469 -5.76 -20.83 -4.34
C SER A 469 -7.29 -20.78 -4.35
N GLY A 470 -7.96 -21.88 -4.65
CA GLY A 470 -9.41 -21.91 -4.88
C GLY A 470 -9.85 -21.41 -6.27
N TYR A 471 -8.89 -21.16 -7.17
CA TYR A 471 -9.08 -20.74 -8.56
C TYR A 471 -8.59 -21.81 -9.55
N ASN A 472 -9.18 -21.83 -10.74
CA ASN A 472 -8.66 -22.64 -11.84
C ASN A 472 -7.56 -21.86 -12.58
N THR A 473 -6.37 -21.88 -12.00
CA THR A 473 -5.20 -21.11 -12.49
C THR A 473 -4.80 -21.48 -13.92
N PRO A 474 -4.83 -22.77 -14.34
CA PRO A 474 -4.59 -23.12 -15.75
C PRO A 474 -5.59 -22.49 -16.71
N ALA A 475 -6.86 -22.44 -16.35
CA ALA A 475 -7.89 -21.83 -17.20
C ALA A 475 -7.75 -20.30 -17.25
N ILE A 476 -7.31 -19.66 -16.15
CA ILE A 476 -6.99 -18.23 -16.15
C ILE A 476 -5.80 -17.95 -17.08
N LEU A 477 -4.75 -18.78 -17.05
CA LEU A 477 -3.60 -18.67 -17.95
C LEU A 477 -4.03 -18.82 -19.42
N ALA A 478 -4.85 -19.82 -19.72
CA ALA A 478 -5.36 -20.03 -21.07
C ALA A 478 -6.19 -18.83 -21.56
N ALA A 479 -7.04 -18.26 -20.70
CA ALA A 479 -7.86 -17.10 -21.02
C ALA A 479 -7.06 -15.80 -21.18
N LEU A 480 -5.82 -15.74 -20.68
CA LEU A 480 -4.87 -14.65 -20.91
C LEU A 480 -4.10 -14.79 -22.23
N GLY A 481 -4.39 -15.82 -23.04
CA GLY A 481 -3.69 -16.13 -24.29
C GLY A 481 -2.47 -17.06 -24.10
N GLY A 482 -2.36 -17.73 -22.95
CA GLY A 482 -1.28 -18.65 -22.63
C GLY A 482 -0.07 -17.96 -21.96
N MET A 483 0.92 -18.77 -21.58
CA MET A 483 2.11 -18.30 -20.85
C MET A 483 2.96 -17.35 -21.69
N ASP A 484 3.11 -17.63 -22.98
CA ASP A 484 3.91 -16.84 -23.91
C ASP A 484 3.35 -15.43 -24.14
N ASN A 485 2.06 -15.24 -23.90
CA ASN A 485 1.41 -13.94 -24.00
C ASN A 485 1.66 -13.03 -22.77
N ILE A 486 2.23 -13.57 -21.68
CA ILE A 486 2.47 -12.83 -20.45
C ILE A 486 3.93 -12.38 -20.39
N ALA A 487 4.18 -11.11 -20.68
CA ALA A 487 5.51 -10.51 -20.57
C ALA A 487 5.94 -10.23 -19.13
N SER A 488 4.97 -9.87 -18.25
CA SER A 488 5.23 -9.73 -16.80
C SER A 488 3.99 -10.08 -15.98
N LEU A 489 4.22 -10.70 -14.83
CA LEU A 489 3.19 -11.10 -13.87
C LEU A 489 3.51 -10.53 -12.49
N ASP A 490 2.68 -9.64 -12.01
CA ASP A 490 2.74 -9.07 -10.67
C ASP A 490 1.33 -8.96 -10.07
N ASN A 491 1.22 -8.57 -8.79
CA ASN A 491 -0.07 -8.39 -8.14
C ASN A 491 -0.05 -7.20 -7.17
N CYS A 492 -1.23 -6.69 -6.84
CA CYS A 492 -1.47 -5.90 -5.64
C CYS A 492 -2.32 -6.72 -4.66
N LEU A 493 -2.95 -6.10 -3.67
CA LEU A 493 -3.74 -6.81 -2.64
C LEU A 493 -4.84 -7.71 -3.22
N THR A 494 -5.44 -7.31 -4.33
CA THR A 494 -6.63 -7.96 -4.86
C THR A 494 -6.59 -8.21 -6.37
N ARG A 495 -5.55 -7.75 -7.09
CA ARG A 495 -5.46 -7.82 -8.56
C ARG A 495 -4.15 -8.41 -9.01
N LEU A 496 -4.20 -9.26 -10.03
CA LEU A 496 -3.04 -9.52 -10.88
C LEU A 496 -2.80 -8.28 -11.74
N ARG A 497 -1.54 -7.94 -11.93
CA ARG A 497 -1.05 -6.90 -12.85
C ARG A 497 -0.20 -7.56 -13.89
N LEU A 498 -0.65 -7.49 -15.12
CA LEU A 498 -0.08 -8.22 -16.22
C LEU A 498 0.39 -7.24 -17.29
N THR A 499 1.56 -7.49 -17.84
CA THR A 499 1.93 -6.96 -19.14
C THR A 499 1.71 -8.07 -20.16
N ILE A 500 0.86 -7.81 -21.14
CA ILE A 500 0.42 -8.75 -22.17
C ILE A 500 1.09 -8.37 -23.50
N ASN A 501 1.60 -9.36 -24.21
CA ASN A 501 2.23 -9.14 -25.52
C ASN A 501 1.19 -8.81 -26.60
N ASP A 502 0.10 -9.57 -26.64
CA ASP A 502 -1.01 -9.39 -27.58
C ASP A 502 -2.36 -9.40 -26.82
N MET A 503 -2.99 -8.23 -26.71
CA MET A 503 -4.25 -8.06 -25.99
C MET A 503 -5.43 -8.71 -26.72
N SER A 504 -5.34 -8.98 -28.01
CA SER A 504 -6.39 -9.63 -28.78
C SER A 504 -6.58 -11.11 -28.41
N LEU A 505 -5.58 -11.73 -27.77
CA LEU A 505 -5.65 -13.11 -27.29
C LEU A 505 -6.30 -13.24 -25.90
N VAL A 506 -6.61 -12.13 -25.24
CA VAL A 506 -7.24 -12.13 -23.92
C VAL A 506 -8.75 -12.30 -24.05
N ASP A 507 -9.28 -13.32 -23.41
CA ASP A 507 -10.73 -13.61 -23.36
C ASP A 507 -11.31 -13.20 -21.99
N ASP A 508 -11.88 -12.00 -21.94
CA ASP A 508 -12.53 -11.45 -20.74
C ASP A 508 -13.70 -12.30 -20.25
N ALA A 509 -14.42 -12.95 -21.18
CA ALA A 509 -15.57 -13.79 -20.83
C ALA A 509 -15.09 -15.07 -20.14
N ALA A 510 -14.02 -15.70 -20.66
CA ALA A 510 -13.41 -16.87 -20.06
C ALA A 510 -12.76 -16.53 -18.70
N LEU A 511 -12.14 -15.36 -18.54
CA LEU A 511 -11.62 -14.90 -17.24
C LEU A 511 -12.73 -14.78 -16.21
N LYS A 512 -13.82 -14.10 -16.54
CA LYS A 512 -14.99 -13.96 -15.66
C LYS A 512 -15.64 -15.31 -15.35
N ALA A 513 -15.67 -16.24 -16.30
CA ALA A 513 -16.13 -17.62 -16.10
C ALA A 513 -15.31 -18.38 -15.04
N ASN A 514 -14.04 -18.03 -14.86
CA ASN A 514 -13.13 -18.61 -13.86
C ASN A 514 -13.07 -17.82 -12.55
N ARG A 515 -14.17 -17.22 -12.10
CA ARG A 515 -14.35 -16.49 -10.84
C ARG A 515 -13.56 -15.17 -10.74
N VAL A 516 -13.00 -14.68 -11.83
CA VAL A 516 -12.38 -13.35 -11.86
C VAL A 516 -13.47 -12.29 -11.63
N ILE A 517 -13.28 -11.43 -10.64
CA ILE A 517 -14.26 -10.41 -10.22
C ILE A 517 -14.39 -9.31 -11.28
N GLY A 518 -13.29 -8.97 -11.95
CA GLY A 518 -13.28 -7.95 -13.01
C GLY A 518 -11.98 -7.95 -13.79
N VAL A 519 -12.05 -7.43 -15.02
CA VAL A 519 -10.90 -7.24 -15.92
C VAL A 519 -10.85 -5.77 -16.31
N VAL A 520 -9.68 -5.15 -16.21
CA VAL A 520 -9.46 -3.74 -16.52
C VAL A 520 -8.32 -3.62 -17.51
N HIS A 521 -8.61 -3.19 -18.71
CA HIS A 521 -7.63 -2.86 -19.72
C HIS A 521 -7.15 -1.43 -19.50
N LEU A 522 -5.87 -1.24 -19.18
CA LEU A 522 -5.30 0.09 -18.93
C LEU A 522 -4.75 0.71 -20.21
N ASN A 523 -4.13 -0.10 -21.06
CA ASN A 523 -3.62 0.25 -22.38
C ASN A 523 -3.49 -1.01 -23.24
N GLU A 524 -2.88 -0.92 -24.43
CA GLU A 524 -2.70 -2.02 -25.39
C GLU A 524 -1.89 -3.21 -24.84
N HIS A 525 -1.14 -3.03 -23.75
CA HIS A 525 -0.29 -4.06 -23.16
C HIS A 525 -0.50 -4.27 -21.67
N SER A 526 -1.21 -3.39 -20.97
CA SER A 526 -1.37 -3.46 -19.51
C SER A 526 -2.77 -3.88 -19.12
N LEU A 527 -2.86 -5.01 -18.42
CA LEU A 527 -4.09 -5.64 -17.98
C LEU A 527 -4.10 -5.80 -16.44
N GLN A 528 -5.22 -5.53 -15.82
CA GLN A 528 -5.46 -5.87 -14.42
C GLN A 528 -6.61 -6.85 -14.30
N VAL A 529 -6.37 -7.96 -13.60
CA VAL A 529 -7.36 -9.02 -13.36
C VAL A 529 -7.68 -9.06 -11.87
N VAL A 530 -8.91 -8.72 -11.51
CA VAL A 530 -9.37 -8.62 -10.11
C VAL A 530 -9.71 -10.00 -9.58
N ILE A 531 -8.89 -10.50 -8.67
CA ILE A 531 -9.01 -11.84 -8.05
C ILE A 531 -9.64 -11.74 -6.66
N GLY A 532 -9.23 -10.74 -5.85
CA GLY A 532 -9.58 -10.65 -4.45
C GLY A 532 -8.42 -11.04 -3.52
N PRO A 533 -8.71 -11.37 -2.23
CA PRO A 533 -7.66 -11.61 -1.21
C PRO A 533 -6.69 -12.75 -1.55
N GLN A 534 -7.09 -13.72 -2.39
CA GLN A 534 -6.27 -14.86 -2.79
C GLN A 534 -5.31 -14.55 -3.94
N VAL A 535 -5.21 -13.32 -4.39
CA VAL A 535 -4.42 -12.92 -5.57
C VAL A 535 -2.95 -13.35 -5.48
N GLN A 536 -2.35 -13.30 -4.29
CA GLN A 536 -0.98 -13.76 -4.09
C GLN A 536 -0.84 -15.25 -4.38
N SER A 537 -1.75 -16.08 -3.87
CA SER A 537 -1.74 -17.54 -4.11
C SER A 537 -1.95 -17.86 -5.59
N VAL A 538 -2.84 -17.13 -6.28
CA VAL A 538 -3.06 -17.30 -7.73
C VAL A 538 -1.80 -16.91 -8.51
N LYS A 539 -1.16 -15.80 -8.16
CA LYS A 539 0.11 -15.39 -8.80
C LYS A 539 1.19 -16.43 -8.62
N ASP A 540 1.36 -16.95 -7.39
CA ASP A 540 2.41 -17.93 -7.08
C ASP A 540 2.17 -19.24 -7.84
N GLU A 541 0.92 -19.68 -7.97
CA GLU A 541 0.55 -20.84 -8.82
C GLU A 541 0.84 -20.56 -10.29
N MET A 542 0.48 -19.39 -10.84
CA MET A 542 0.81 -19.00 -12.21
C MET A 542 2.32 -18.99 -12.45
N ALA A 543 3.07 -18.34 -11.55
CA ALA A 543 4.53 -18.26 -11.64
C ALA A 543 5.18 -19.65 -11.59
N SER A 544 4.67 -20.56 -10.77
CA SER A 544 5.17 -21.95 -10.72
C SER A 544 4.91 -22.71 -12.00
N MET A 545 3.78 -22.50 -12.65
CA MET A 545 3.46 -23.11 -13.95
C MET A 545 4.35 -22.54 -15.07
N MET A 546 4.61 -21.23 -15.06
CA MET A 546 5.51 -20.59 -16.03
C MET A 546 6.96 -21.03 -15.87
N ALA A 547 7.39 -21.40 -14.65
CA ALA A 547 8.75 -21.87 -14.37
C ALA A 547 8.98 -23.36 -14.70
N THR A 548 7.91 -24.16 -14.86
CA THR A 548 8.00 -25.61 -15.09
C THR A 548 8.06 -26.01 -16.56
N VAL A 549 7.98 -25.07 -17.50
CA VAL A 549 8.16 -25.34 -18.93
C VAL A 549 9.65 -25.21 -19.25
N PRO A 550 10.38 -26.31 -19.57
CA PRO A 550 11.74 -26.21 -20.09
C PRO A 550 11.69 -25.55 -21.46
N GLY A 551 12.46 -24.45 -21.66
CA GLY A 551 12.64 -23.75 -22.93
C GLY A 551 13.29 -24.61 -23.98
#